data_ebcbdd9a2f6d1f59949601a0dcb3cbce
#
_entry.id   ebcbdd9a2f6d1f59949601a0dcb3cbce
#
_cell.length_a   1.000
_cell.length_b   1.000
_cell.length_c   1.000
_cell.angle_alpha   90.00
_cell.angle_beta   90.00
_cell.angle_gamma   90.00
#
_symmetry.space_group_name_H-M   'P 1'
#
loop_
_entity.id
_entity.type
_entity.pdbx_description
1 polymer ?
#
loop_
_entity_poly.entity_id
_entity_poly.type
_entity_poly.pdbx_seq_one_letter_code
_entity_poly.pdbx_strand_id
1 'polypeptide(L)'
;ELWHGPTSAFKDMALQILPHLLTKAIAKTGESNKVVILVATSGDTGKAALEGFANVKDTEIIVFYPEDGVSAIQKRQMLTQAGDNVRVIGIQGNFDDAQRGVKELFGDTALEEELQRKGYVFSSANSINWGRLVPQIVYYFSAYSDAVANGRIKAGEKINFAVPTGNFGDILAGYYAKLMGLPVAKFICASNSNNVLSDFINTGIYDRRREFYKTVSPSMDILVSSNLERLLYSITEDDAAKVSEWMQQLTA
;
A
#
# COMPACT_ATOMS: atom_id res chain seq x y z
N GLU A 1 5.73 -8.63 -15.80
CA GLU A 1 4.43 -9.21 -15.39
C GLU A 1 4.46 -9.48 -13.88
N LEU A 2 3.47 -8.97 -13.16
CA LEU A 2 3.44 -9.01 -11.69
C LEU A 2 2.30 -9.88 -11.12
N TRP A 3 1.69 -10.73 -11.95
CA TRP A 3 0.60 -11.62 -11.53
C TRP A 3 1.00 -13.07 -11.30
N HIS A 4 2.30 -13.37 -11.31
CA HIS A 4 2.82 -14.73 -11.08
C HIS A 4 2.96 -15.11 -9.61
N GLY A 5 2.61 -14.20 -8.70
CA GLY A 5 2.59 -14.47 -7.27
C GLY A 5 1.37 -15.31 -6.83
N PRO A 6 1.34 -15.75 -5.56
CA PRO A 6 0.37 -16.71 -5.05
C PRO A 6 -1.09 -16.21 -5.10
N THR A 7 -1.32 -14.91 -5.15
CA THR A 7 -2.67 -14.33 -5.21
C THR A 7 -2.99 -13.65 -6.54
N SER A 8 -2.08 -13.75 -7.52
CA SER A 8 -2.18 -13.13 -8.84
C SER A 8 -2.33 -11.60 -8.80
N ALA A 9 -1.91 -10.95 -7.74
CA ALA A 9 -1.91 -9.51 -7.58
C ALA A 9 -0.48 -8.97 -7.51
N PHE A 10 -0.22 -7.78 -8.09
CA PHE A 10 1.11 -7.14 -8.00
C PHE A 10 1.55 -6.91 -6.54
N LYS A 11 0.61 -6.81 -5.62
CA LYS A 11 0.83 -6.65 -4.19
C LYS A 11 1.60 -7.82 -3.56
N ASP A 12 1.54 -9.00 -4.18
CA ASP A 12 2.27 -10.18 -3.73
C ASP A 12 3.78 -9.92 -3.63
N MET A 13 4.32 -9.16 -4.58
CA MET A 13 5.77 -8.90 -4.63
C MET A 13 6.26 -8.24 -3.34
N ALA A 14 5.59 -7.19 -2.89
CA ALA A 14 5.95 -6.51 -1.66
C ALA A 14 5.52 -7.30 -0.41
N LEU A 15 4.35 -7.95 -0.44
CA LEU A 15 3.80 -8.65 0.73
C LEU A 15 4.45 -10.00 1.00
N GLN A 16 5.15 -10.59 0.05
CA GLN A 16 5.98 -11.76 0.29
C GLN A 16 7.30 -11.42 0.99
N ILE A 17 7.89 -10.25 0.71
CA ILE A 17 9.17 -9.86 1.33
C ILE A 17 8.98 -9.10 2.65
N LEU A 18 7.88 -8.34 2.82
CA LEU A 18 7.63 -7.54 4.01
C LEU A 18 7.70 -8.34 5.32
N PRO A 19 7.11 -9.55 5.43
CA PRO A 19 7.20 -10.35 6.66
C PRO A 19 8.64 -10.71 7.03
N HIS A 20 9.49 -11.00 6.03
CA HIS A 20 10.90 -11.30 6.27
C HIS A 20 11.69 -10.08 6.74
N LEU A 21 11.41 -8.91 6.18
CA LEU A 21 12.01 -7.65 6.65
C LEU A 21 11.56 -7.33 8.07
N LEU A 22 10.27 -7.50 8.37
CA LEU A 22 9.70 -7.25 9.68
C LEU A 22 10.31 -8.18 10.75
N THR A 23 10.35 -9.47 10.51
CA THR A 23 10.91 -10.44 11.48
C THR A 23 12.40 -10.21 11.73
N LYS A 24 13.16 -9.80 10.71
CA LYS A 24 14.57 -9.40 10.89
C LYS A 24 14.72 -8.09 11.65
N ALA A 25 13.82 -7.14 11.42
CA ALA A 25 13.80 -5.88 12.19
C ALA A 25 13.48 -6.14 13.67
N ILE A 26 12.44 -6.92 13.97
CA ILE A 26 12.08 -7.36 15.32
C ILE A 26 13.31 -7.95 16.04
N ALA A 27 13.97 -8.93 15.40
CA ALA A 27 15.15 -9.57 15.98
C ALA A 27 16.32 -8.59 16.18
N LYS A 28 16.49 -7.61 15.28
CA LYS A 28 17.59 -6.63 15.34
C LYS A 28 17.35 -5.56 16.41
N THR A 29 16.12 -5.14 16.61
CA THR A 29 15.74 -4.11 17.59
C THR A 29 15.55 -4.66 19.00
N GLY A 30 15.51 -5.99 19.16
CA GLY A 30 15.25 -6.63 20.44
C GLY A 30 13.78 -6.51 20.89
N GLU A 31 12.86 -6.25 19.95
CA GLU A 31 11.43 -6.25 20.24
C GLU A 31 10.98 -7.65 20.67
N SER A 32 10.37 -7.75 21.84
CA SER A 32 9.90 -9.01 22.42
C SER A 32 8.39 -9.24 22.25
N ASN A 33 7.65 -8.18 21.87
CA ASN A 33 6.22 -8.26 21.69
C ASN A 33 5.87 -8.91 20.34
N LYS A 34 4.77 -9.66 20.33
CA LYS A 34 4.18 -10.18 19.09
C LYS A 34 3.56 -9.04 18.29
N VAL A 35 3.84 -8.99 16.99
CA VAL A 35 3.32 -7.93 16.11
C VAL A 35 1.95 -8.32 15.55
N VAL A 36 0.93 -7.52 15.80
CA VAL A 36 -0.42 -7.68 15.26
C VAL A 36 -0.57 -6.78 14.04
N ILE A 37 -0.69 -7.40 12.88
CA ILE A 37 -0.84 -6.71 11.59
C ILE A 37 -2.32 -6.45 11.35
N LEU A 38 -2.74 -5.19 11.36
CA LEU A 38 -4.12 -4.79 11.02
C LEU A 38 -4.18 -4.34 9.56
N VAL A 39 -5.15 -4.87 8.83
CA VAL A 39 -5.37 -4.55 7.41
C VAL A 39 -6.84 -4.25 7.16
N ALA A 40 -7.14 -3.07 6.64
CA ALA A 40 -8.41 -2.81 5.98
C ALA A 40 -8.26 -3.09 4.48
N THR A 41 -9.22 -3.76 3.87
CA THR A 41 -9.14 -4.15 2.47
C THR A 41 -10.45 -4.02 1.72
N SER A 42 -10.36 -3.70 0.43
CA SER A 42 -11.43 -3.85 -0.56
C SER A 42 -11.31 -5.17 -1.35
N GLY A 43 -10.36 -6.06 -0.98
CA GLY A 43 -10.21 -7.38 -1.58
C GLY A 43 -8.77 -7.86 -1.71
N ASP A 44 -8.03 -7.42 -2.73
CA ASP A 44 -6.72 -7.96 -3.13
C ASP A 44 -5.60 -7.74 -2.09
N THR A 45 -5.54 -6.57 -1.44
CA THR A 45 -4.55 -6.32 -0.39
C THR A 45 -4.72 -7.27 0.79
N GLY A 46 -5.97 -7.54 1.20
CA GLY A 46 -6.25 -8.45 2.31
C GLY A 46 -5.77 -9.86 2.00
N LYS A 47 -6.10 -10.40 0.83
CA LYS A 47 -5.65 -11.75 0.45
C LYS A 47 -4.12 -11.82 0.35
N ALA A 48 -3.48 -10.86 -0.31
CA ALA A 48 -2.03 -10.87 -0.45
C ALA A 48 -1.31 -10.72 0.91
N ALA A 49 -1.86 -9.94 1.84
CA ALA A 49 -1.32 -9.80 3.19
C ALA A 49 -1.49 -11.10 4.01
N LEU A 50 -2.67 -11.73 3.97
CA LEU A 50 -2.91 -13.01 4.61
C LEU A 50 -1.93 -14.08 4.13
N GLU A 51 -1.71 -14.17 2.81
CA GLU A 51 -0.78 -15.11 2.22
C GLU A 51 0.67 -14.87 2.69
N GLY A 52 1.11 -13.61 2.64
CA GLY A 52 2.48 -13.25 3.02
C GLY A 52 2.78 -13.43 4.51
N PHE A 53 1.80 -13.22 5.40
CA PHE A 53 1.96 -13.33 6.84
C PHE A 53 1.49 -14.66 7.42
N ALA A 54 0.91 -15.58 6.62
CA ALA A 54 0.48 -16.88 7.09
C ALA A 54 1.62 -17.66 7.75
N ASN A 55 1.43 -18.05 9.02
CA ASN A 55 2.41 -18.81 9.84
C ASN A 55 3.78 -18.12 10.03
N VAL A 56 3.85 -16.80 9.82
CA VAL A 56 5.06 -16.03 10.12
C VAL A 56 5.22 -15.90 11.64
N LYS A 57 6.37 -16.32 12.13
CA LYS A 57 6.69 -16.34 13.57
C LYS A 57 6.56 -14.94 14.19
N ASP A 58 6.08 -14.89 15.42
CA ASP A 58 5.91 -13.67 16.22
C ASP A 58 5.01 -12.60 15.58
N THR A 59 4.10 -13.04 14.67
CA THR A 59 3.09 -12.17 14.08
C THR A 59 1.69 -12.75 14.20
N GLU A 60 0.69 -11.88 14.27
CA GLU A 60 -0.73 -12.16 14.03
C GLU A 60 -1.20 -11.25 12.91
N ILE A 61 -2.11 -11.71 12.06
CA ILE A 61 -2.70 -10.85 11.03
C ILE A 61 -4.23 -10.87 11.13
N ILE A 62 -4.83 -9.68 11.16
CA ILE A 62 -6.26 -9.47 11.19
C ILE A 62 -6.65 -8.61 9.99
N VAL A 63 -7.49 -9.15 9.12
CA VAL A 63 -7.99 -8.47 7.93
C VAL A 63 -9.46 -8.12 8.13
N PHE A 64 -9.78 -6.84 8.02
CA PHE A 64 -11.15 -6.31 8.02
C PHE A 64 -11.58 -6.01 6.58
N TYR A 65 -12.75 -6.51 6.19
CA TYR A 65 -13.32 -6.27 4.87
C TYR A 65 -14.82 -5.95 4.97
N PRO A 66 -15.38 -5.10 4.09
CA PRO A 66 -16.82 -4.88 4.02
C PRO A 66 -17.53 -6.13 3.49
N GLU A 67 -18.50 -6.65 4.24
CA GLU A 67 -19.18 -7.92 3.97
C GLU A 67 -19.78 -7.97 2.55
N ASP A 68 -20.35 -6.84 2.09
CA ASP A 68 -20.97 -6.69 0.77
C ASP A 68 -20.12 -5.84 -0.20
N GLY A 69 -18.89 -5.48 0.17
CA GLY A 69 -18.04 -4.53 -0.56
C GLY A 69 -16.88 -5.16 -1.34
N VAL A 70 -16.73 -6.49 -1.32
CA VAL A 70 -15.68 -7.22 -2.02
C VAL A 70 -16.28 -8.21 -3.02
N SER A 71 -15.53 -8.57 -4.06
CA SER A 71 -15.99 -9.60 -5.01
C SER A 71 -16.10 -10.97 -4.32
N ALA A 72 -17.02 -11.81 -4.81
CA ALA A 72 -17.23 -13.15 -4.26
C ALA A 72 -15.95 -14.00 -4.29
N ILE A 73 -15.13 -13.84 -5.33
CA ILE A 73 -13.85 -14.54 -5.47
C ILE A 73 -12.86 -14.07 -4.40
N GLN A 74 -12.69 -12.77 -4.24
CA GLN A 74 -11.75 -12.21 -3.25
C GLN A 74 -12.19 -12.53 -1.81
N LYS A 75 -13.51 -12.46 -1.52
CA LYS A 75 -14.08 -12.90 -0.24
C LYS A 75 -13.70 -14.36 0.04
N ARG A 76 -13.94 -15.23 -0.93
CA ARG A 76 -13.62 -16.65 -0.79
C ARG A 76 -12.13 -16.90 -0.61
N GLN A 77 -11.27 -16.20 -1.35
CA GLN A 77 -9.81 -16.29 -1.19
C GLN A 77 -9.35 -15.92 0.22
N MET A 78 -9.94 -14.89 0.84
CA MET A 78 -9.61 -14.50 2.21
C MET A 78 -10.13 -15.51 3.24
N LEU A 79 -11.41 -15.92 3.13
CA LEU A 79 -12.04 -16.83 4.10
C LEU A 79 -11.45 -18.25 4.08
N THR A 80 -10.84 -18.66 2.97
CA THR A 80 -10.18 -19.98 2.84
C THR A 80 -8.68 -19.95 3.12
N GLN A 81 -8.15 -18.77 3.53
CA GLN A 81 -6.74 -18.67 3.87
C GLN A 81 -6.39 -19.54 5.07
N ALA A 82 -5.48 -20.49 4.88
CA ALA A 82 -4.94 -21.30 5.95
C ALA A 82 -3.81 -20.58 6.71
N GLY A 83 -3.71 -20.85 8.01
CA GLY A 83 -2.67 -20.31 8.90
C GLY A 83 -3.18 -20.17 10.32
N ASP A 84 -2.34 -20.50 11.31
CA ASP A 84 -2.73 -20.45 12.71
C ASP A 84 -2.85 -19.03 13.25
N ASN A 85 -2.11 -18.10 12.63
CA ASN A 85 -2.00 -16.70 13.00
C ASN A 85 -2.86 -15.75 12.14
N VAL A 86 -3.78 -16.27 11.31
CA VAL A 86 -4.61 -15.45 10.43
C VAL A 86 -6.05 -15.31 10.95
N ARG A 87 -6.62 -14.10 10.84
CA ARG A 87 -8.01 -13.80 11.17
C ARG A 87 -8.61 -12.92 10.09
N VAL A 88 -9.84 -13.23 9.70
CA VAL A 88 -10.59 -12.48 8.67
C VAL A 88 -11.94 -12.10 9.25
N ILE A 89 -12.23 -10.81 9.26
CA ILE A 89 -13.43 -10.25 9.89
C ILE A 89 -14.21 -9.42 8.86
N GLY A 90 -15.43 -9.86 8.56
CA GLY A 90 -16.39 -9.07 7.80
C GLY A 90 -17.01 -7.99 8.69
N ILE A 91 -17.10 -6.78 8.17
CA ILE A 91 -17.78 -5.69 8.85
C ILE A 91 -19.05 -5.29 8.10
N GLN A 92 -20.05 -4.80 8.83
CA GLN A 92 -21.20 -4.11 8.24
C GLN A 92 -20.77 -2.68 7.92
N GLY A 93 -20.80 -2.30 6.64
CA GLY A 93 -20.35 -1.00 6.17
C GLY A 93 -19.58 -1.10 4.86
N ASN A 94 -18.82 -0.06 4.54
CA ASN A 94 -18.01 0.01 3.32
C ASN A 94 -16.50 -0.03 3.64
N PHE A 95 -15.66 0.11 2.62
CA PHE A 95 -14.20 0.10 2.78
C PHE A 95 -13.69 1.27 3.64
N ASP A 96 -14.31 2.44 3.53
CA ASP A 96 -13.91 3.61 4.33
C ASP A 96 -14.22 3.40 5.81
N ASP A 97 -15.31 2.67 6.14
CA ASP A 97 -15.63 2.27 7.52
C ASP A 97 -14.58 1.32 8.08
N ALA A 98 -14.16 0.31 7.30
CA ALA A 98 -13.07 -0.58 7.69
C ALA A 98 -11.75 0.18 7.92
N GLN A 99 -11.42 1.10 7.01
CA GLN A 99 -10.19 1.89 7.10
C GLN A 99 -10.23 2.86 8.29
N ARG A 100 -11.38 3.50 8.55
CA ARG A 100 -11.58 4.36 9.71
C ARG A 100 -11.40 3.59 11.01
N GLY A 101 -12.05 2.42 11.13
CA GLY A 101 -11.94 1.58 12.33
C GLY A 101 -10.49 1.15 12.60
N VAL A 102 -9.74 0.75 11.57
CA VAL A 102 -8.31 0.43 11.72
C VAL A 102 -7.49 1.65 12.17
N LYS A 103 -7.78 2.85 11.62
CA LYS A 103 -7.11 4.10 12.06
C LYS A 103 -7.45 4.46 13.51
N GLU A 104 -8.69 4.28 13.92
CA GLU A 104 -9.11 4.48 15.31
C GLU A 104 -8.38 3.55 16.27
N LEU A 105 -8.23 2.26 15.92
CA LEU A 105 -7.44 1.31 16.70
C LEU A 105 -5.97 1.72 16.83
N PHE A 106 -5.35 2.25 15.76
CA PHE A 106 -3.99 2.78 15.81
C PHE A 106 -3.85 4.08 16.61
N GLY A 107 -4.92 4.85 16.73
CA GLY A 107 -4.95 6.11 17.49
C GLY A 107 -5.35 5.93 18.96
N ASP A 108 -5.79 4.75 19.36
CA ASP A 108 -6.22 4.46 20.74
C ASP A 108 -5.01 4.12 21.62
N THR A 109 -4.49 5.13 22.29
CA THR A 109 -3.32 5.00 23.19
C THR A 109 -3.60 4.11 24.40
N ALA A 110 -4.83 4.08 24.91
CA ALA A 110 -5.19 3.23 26.04
C ALA A 110 -5.16 1.75 25.64
N LEU A 111 -5.69 1.43 24.45
CA LEU A 111 -5.62 0.09 23.87
C LEU A 111 -4.17 -0.31 23.57
N GLU A 112 -3.35 0.60 23.03
CA GLU A 112 -1.94 0.35 22.76
C GLU A 112 -1.18 -0.02 24.02
N GLU A 113 -1.35 0.74 25.11
CA GLU A 113 -0.72 0.44 26.40
C GLU A 113 -1.20 -0.89 26.99
N GLU A 114 -2.49 -1.23 26.85
CA GLU A 114 -3.02 -2.52 27.30
C GLU A 114 -2.40 -3.68 26.52
N LEU A 115 -2.29 -3.55 25.20
CA LEU A 115 -1.70 -4.56 24.34
C LEU A 115 -0.20 -4.75 24.62
N GLN A 116 0.54 -3.66 24.81
CA GLN A 116 1.96 -3.74 25.17
C GLN A 116 2.16 -4.50 26.49
N ARG A 117 1.34 -4.25 27.50
CA ARG A 117 1.37 -5.01 28.77
C ARG A 117 1.08 -6.51 28.60
N LYS A 118 0.33 -6.86 27.53
CA LYS A 118 0.01 -8.25 27.17
C LYS A 118 1.01 -8.86 26.18
N GLY A 119 2.05 -8.13 25.82
CA GLY A 119 3.09 -8.60 24.89
C GLY A 119 2.72 -8.46 23.41
N TYR A 120 1.91 -7.48 23.03
CA TYR A 120 1.51 -7.21 21.66
C TYR A 120 1.79 -5.77 21.25
N VAL A 121 2.11 -5.56 19.97
CA VAL A 121 2.23 -4.23 19.34
C VAL A 121 1.53 -4.25 17.98
N PHE A 122 0.95 -3.12 17.60
CA PHE A 122 0.30 -2.99 16.30
C PHE A 122 1.28 -2.66 15.18
N SER A 123 0.99 -3.16 13.98
CA SER A 123 1.59 -2.75 12.72
C SER A 123 0.56 -2.86 11.59
N SER A 124 0.88 -2.36 10.41
CA SER A 124 0.01 -2.40 9.25
C SER A 124 0.70 -3.01 8.04
N ALA A 125 -0.06 -3.73 7.20
CA ALA A 125 0.37 -4.15 5.88
C ALA A 125 -0.33 -3.38 4.75
N ASN A 126 -1.02 -2.28 5.05
CA ASN A 126 -1.56 -1.37 4.04
C ASN A 126 -0.45 -0.56 3.35
N SER A 127 -0.80 0.15 2.26
CA SER A 127 0.16 0.90 1.42
C SER A 127 0.90 2.03 2.13
N ILE A 128 0.44 2.46 3.32
CA ILE A 128 1.14 3.41 4.18
C ILE A 128 2.43 2.83 4.77
N ASN A 129 2.58 1.52 4.86
CA ASN A 129 3.80 0.90 5.35
C ASN A 129 4.93 1.06 4.34
N TRP A 130 6.06 1.62 4.78
CA TRP A 130 7.26 1.80 3.95
C TRP A 130 7.77 0.48 3.36
N GLY A 131 7.67 -0.63 4.12
CA GLY A 131 8.01 -1.97 3.66
C GLY A 131 7.14 -2.50 2.51
N ARG A 132 6.00 -1.83 2.23
CA ARG A 132 5.18 -2.04 1.04
C ARG A 132 5.67 -1.26 -0.17
N LEU A 133 6.29 -0.11 0.05
CA LEU A 133 6.74 0.78 -1.01
C LEU A 133 8.14 0.38 -1.54
N VAL A 134 9.09 0.18 -0.65
CA VAL A 134 10.50 -0.08 -1.00
C VAL A 134 10.69 -1.24 -1.98
N PRO A 135 10.06 -2.41 -1.81
CA PRO A 135 10.23 -3.52 -2.75
C PRO A 135 9.73 -3.20 -4.16
N GLN A 136 8.81 -2.26 -4.30
CA GLN A 136 8.26 -1.86 -5.61
C GLN A 136 9.26 -1.07 -6.46
N ILE A 137 10.29 -0.49 -5.86
CA ILE A 137 11.39 0.16 -6.59
C ILE A 137 12.04 -0.82 -7.58
N VAL A 138 12.11 -2.09 -7.21
CA VAL A 138 12.70 -3.16 -8.04
C VAL A 138 11.98 -3.34 -9.38
N TYR A 139 10.67 -3.11 -9.45
CA TYR A 139 9.89 -3.26 -10.69
C TYR A 139 10.47 -2.41 -11.83
N TYR A 140 10.83 -1.18 -11.51
CA TYR A 140 11.31 -0.19 -12.48
C TYR A 140 12.71 -0.53 -12.98
N PHE A 141 13.61 -0.95 -12.09
CA PHE A 141 14.94 -1.41 -12.47
C PHE A 141 14.88 -2.70 -13.28
N SER A 142 14.05 -3.67 -12.87
CA SER A 142 13.87 -4.93 -13.60
C SER A 142 13.32 -4.68 -14.99
N ALA A 143 12.23 -3.91 -15.12
CA ALA A 143 11.63 -3.60 -16.42
C ALA A 143 12.60 -2.86 -17.36
N TYR A 144 13.38 -1.93 -16.82
CA TYR A 144 14.40 -1.22 -17.58
C TYR A 144 15.51 -2.16 -18.05
N SER A 145 16.03 -3.00 -17.13
CA SER A 145 17.09 -3.97 -17.43
C SER A 145 16.66 -4.98 -18.49
N ASP A 146 15.42 -5.46 -18.41
CA ASP A 146 14.84 -6.37 -19.39
C ASP A 146 14.71 -5.71 -20.78
N ALA A 147 14.30 -4.43 -20.82
CA ALA A 147 14.21 -3.70 -22.07
C ALA A 147 15.58 -3.51 -22.73
N VAL A 148 16.63 -3.25 -21.95
CA VAL A 148 18.03 -3.18 -22.44
C VAL A 148 18.51 -4.56 -22.89
N ALA A 149 18.33 -5.59 -22.07
CA ALA A 149 18.80 -6.96 -22.37
C ALA A 149 18.16 -7.54 -23.64
N ASN A 150 16.88 -7.18 -23.89
CA ASN A 150 16.15 -7.59 -25.10
C ASN A 150 16.39 -6.66 -26.31
N GLY A 151 17.30 -5.70 -26.21
CA GLY A 151 17.67 -4.79 -27.31
C GLY A 151 16.56 -3.80 -27.71
N ARG A 152 15.55 -3.60 -26.87
CA ARG A 152 14.44 -2.66 -27.14
C ARG A 152 14.85 -1.21 -26.95
N ILE A 153 15.81 -0.96 -26.07
CA ILE A 153 16.43 0.33 -25.80
C ILE A 153 17.93 0.15 -25.59
N LYS A 154 18.69 1.25 -25.69
CA LYS A 154 20.11 1.28 -25.31
C LYS A 154 20.27 1.59 -23.82
N ALA A 155 21.34 1.10 -23.22
CA ALA A 155 21.70 1.48 -21.85
C ALA A 155 21.87 3.00 -21.74
N GLY A 156 21.25 3.63 -20.75
CA GLY A 156 21.22 5.08 -20.56
C GLY A 156 20.10 5.81 -21.32
N GLU A 157 19.40 5.14 -22.24
CA GLU A 157 18.25 5.73 -22.92
C GLU A 157 17.09 5.94 -21.93
N LYS A 158 16.47 7.13 -21.97
CA LYS A 158 15.35 7.46 -21.08
C LYS A 158 14.04 6.86 -21.59
N ILE A 159 13.30 6.25 -20.69
CA ILE A 159 11.97 5.66 -20.98
C ILE A 159 10.86 6.32 -20.16
N ASN A 160 9.62 6.10 -20.59
CA ASN A 160 8.44 6.50 -19.84
C ASN A 160 7.81 5.29 -19.16
N PHE A 161 7.27 5.49 -17.96
CA PHE A 161 6.45 4.49 -17.27
C PHE A 161 5.01 4.99 -17.15
N ALA A 162 4.04 4.21 -17.63
CA ALA A 162 2.64 4.41 -17.37
C ALA A 162 2.23 3.53 -16.18
N VAL A 163 1.75 4.16 -15.11
CA VAL A 163 1.45 3.49 -13.85
C VAL A 163 -0.01 3.75 -13.46
N PRO A 164 -0.88 2.72 -13.49
CA PRO A 164 -2.21 2.81 -12.90
C PRO A 164 -2.09 3.18 -11.43
N THR A 165 -2.73 4.28 -11.03
CA THR A 165 -2.43 4.89 -9.74
C THR A 165 -3.70 5.15 -8.92
N GLY A 166 -3.71 4.63 -7.68
CA GLY A 166 -4.70 4.92 -6.64
C GLY A 166 -4.01 5.50 -5.40
N ASN A 167 -3.42 4.66 -4.55
CA ASN A 167 -2.73 5.07 -3.31
C ASN A 167 -1.34 5.68 -3.51
N PHE A 168 -0.93 5.93 -4.73
CA PHE A 168 0.34 6.56 -5.11
C PHE A 168 1.61 5.78 -4.73
N GLY A 169 1.50 4.58 -4.18
CA GLY A 169 2.65 3.80 -3.70
C GLY A 169 3.58 3.34 -4.82
N ASP A 170 3.02 2.73 -5.86
CA ASP A 170 3.79 2.19 -6.98
C ASP A 170 4.50 3.31 -7.78
N ILE A 171 3.78 4.34 -8.22
CA ILE A 171 4.39 5.44 -8.97
C ILE A 171 5.44 6.21 -8.14
N LEU A 172 5.24 6.32 -6.82
CA LEU A 172 6.24 6.90 -5.91
C LEU A 172 7.50 6.02 -5.83
N ALA A 173 7.36 4.70 -5.84
CA ALA A 173 8.51 3.80 -5.93
C ALA A 173 9.29 4.03 -7.24
N GLY A 174 8.60 4.28 -8.36
CA GLY A 174 9.22 4.72 -9.60
C GLY A 174 9.95 6.06 -9.47
N TYR A 175 9.35 7.02 -8.79
CA TYR A 175 10.00 8.31 -8.51
C TYR A 175 11.30 8.11 -7.72
N TYR A 176 11.31 7.27 -6.70
CA TYR A 176 12.54 6.93 -5.98
C TYR A 176 13.56 6.19 -6.87
N ALA A 177 13.11 5.28 -7.74
CA ALA A 177 14.00 4.66 -8.73
C ALA A 177 14.70 5.71 -9.61
N LYS A 178 13.96 6.73 -10.05
CA LYS A 178 14.53 7.87 -10.79
C LYS A 178 15.54 8.66 -9.97
N LEU A 179 15.26 8.95 -8.70
CA LEU A 179 16.21 9.62 -7.80
C LEU A 179 17.47 8.76 -7.56
N MET A 180 17.36 7.44 -7.61
CA MET A 180 18.49 6.50 -7.54
C MET A 180 19.29 6.41 -8.84
N GLY A 181 18.89 7.13 -9.90
CA GLY A 181 19.62 7.21 -11.15
C GLY A 181 19.04 6.40 -12.32
N LEU A 182 17.85 5.77 -12.15
CA LEU A 182 17.19 5.10 -13.26
C LEU A 182 16.84 6.11 -14.38
N PRO A 183 17.16 5.85 -15.66
CA PRO A 183 16.90 6.78 -16.75
C PRO A 183 15.41 6.88 -17.09
N VAL A 184 14.66 7.65 -16.34
CA VAL A 184 13.23 7.88 -16.54
C VAL A 184 13.00 9.27 -17.12
N ALA A 185 12.32 9.36 -18.25
CA ALA A 185 11.90 10.62 -18.83
C ALA A 185 10.65 11.15 -18.12
N LYS A 186 9.55 10.37 -18.14
CA LYS A 186 8.26 10.77 -17.55
C LYS A 186 7.60 9.58 -16.85
N PHE A 187 6.85 9.89 -15.79
CA PHE A 187 5.81 9.02 -15.25
C PHE A 187 4.45 9.50 -15.76
N ILE A 188 3.63 8.57 -16.20
CA ILE A 188 2.24 8.81 -16.62
C ILE A 188 1.35 8.23 -15.54
N CYS A 189 0.76 9.10 -14.72
CA CYS A 189 -0.18 8.74 -13.66
C CYS A 189 -1.53 8.41 -14.30
N ALA A 190 -1.77 7.15 -14.59
CA ALA A 190 -3.02 6.70 -15.19
C ALA A 190 -4.09 6.54 -14.11
N SER A 191 -5.28 7.08 -14.35
CA SER A 191 -6.44 7.01 -13.45
C SER A 191 -7.62 6.32 -14.14
N ASN A 192 -8.50 5.71 -13.34
CA ASN A 192 -9.84 5.36 -13.77
C ASN A 192 -10.79 6.56 -13.59
N SER A 193 -12.12 6.33 -13.50
CA SER A 193 -13.10 7.40 -13.28
C SER A 193 -12.86 8.18 -11.98
N ASN A 194 -12.17 7.61 -11.00
CA ASN A 194 -11.72 8.29 -9.78
C ASN A 194 -10.41 9.05 -10.04
N ASN A 195 -10.47 10.10 -10.85
CA ASN A 195 -9.32 10.79 -11.44
C ASN A 195 -8.74 11.94 -10.59
N VAL A 196 -8.94 11.92 -9.28
CA VAL A 196 -8.49 12.99 -8.36
C VAL A 196 -7.00 13.33 -8.50
N LEU A 197 -6.14 12.32 -8.67
CA LEU A 197 -4.70 12.51 -8.86
C LEU A 197 -4.37 13.16 -10.20
N SER A 198 -5.08 12.78 -11.26
CA SER A 198 -4.91 13.36 -12.59
C SER A 198 -5.23 14.86 -12.56
N ASP A 199 -6.35 15.23 -11.93
CA ASP A 199 -6.75 16.64 -11.77
C ASP A 199 -5.75 17.39 -10.89
N PHE A 200 -5.31 16.79 -9.78
CA PHE A 200 -4.30 17.40 -8.89
C PHE A 200 -2.98 17.68 -9.63
N ILE A 201 -2.46 16.71 -10.38
CA ILE A 201 -1.20 16.89 -11.13
C ILE A 201 -1.32 18.00 -12.18
N ASN A 202 -2.48 18.12 -12.82
CA ASN A 202 -2.71 19.13 -13.86
C ASN A 202 -3.04 20.53 -13.31
N THR A 203 -3.64 20.62 -12.14
CA THR A 203 -4.19 21.91 -11.61
C THR A 203 -3.51 22.40 -10.34
N GLY A 204 -2.82 21.50 -9.60
CA GLY A 204 -2.31 21.78 -8.27
C GLY A 204 -3.37 21.73 -7.17
N ILE A 205 -4.63 21.42 -7.50
CA ILE A 205 -5.75 21.40 -6.55
C ILE A 205 -6.13 19.94 -6.27
N TYR A 206 -6.00 19.52 -5.01
CA TYR A 206 -6.46 18.22 -4.56
C TYR A 206 -7.85 18.33 -3.93
N ASP A 207 -8.90 18.03 -4.71
CA ASP A 207 -10.29 18.06 -4.22
C ASP A 207 -10.86 16.65 -4.08
N ARG A 208 -11.04 16.22 -2.82
CA ARG A 208 -11.64 14.92 -2.47
C ARG A 208 -13.18 14.94 -2.45
N ARG A 209 -13.81 16.10 -2.53
CA ARG A 209 -15.26 16.30 -2.47
C ARG A 209 -15.89 16.04 -3.84
N ARG A 210 -15.88 14.76 -4.23
CA ARG A 210 -16.40 14.30 -5.53
C ARG A 210 -17.08 12.95 -5.39
N GLU A 211 -17.84 12.58 -6.40
CA GLU A 211 -18.49 11.29 -6.46
C GLU A 211 -17.46 10.16 -6.51
N PHE A 212 -17.75 9.07 -5.79
CA PHE A 212 -16.96 7.85 -5.81
C PHE A 212 -17.54 6.88 -6.83
N TYR A 213 -16.74 6.44 -7.78
CA TYR A 213 -17.13 5.49 -8.81
C TYR A 213 -16.58 4.10 -8.52
N LYS A 214 -17.47 3.09 -8.48
CA LYS A 214 -17.05 1.69 -8.48
C LYS A 214 -16.70 1.27 -9.90
N THR A 215 -15.46 0.86 -10.14
CA THR A 215 -14.96 0.48 -11.46
C THR A 215 -14.57 -0.99 -11.52
N VAL A 216 -14.17 -1.46 -12.71
CA VAL A 216 -13.59 -2.79 -12.91
C VAL A 216 -12.15 -2.91 -12.38
N SER A 217 -11.58 -1.82 -11.89
CA SER A 217 -10.24 -1.76 -11.27
C SER A 217 -10.32 -1.29 -9.81
N PRO A 218 -10.98 -2.04 -8.91
CA PRO A 218 -11.32 -1.58 -7.56
C PRO A 218 -10.10 -1.21 -6.71
N SER A 219 -8.93 -1.77 -6.99
CA SER A 219 -7.69 -1.39 -6.30
C SER A 219 -7.27 0.07 -6.53
N MET A 220 -7.80 0.69 -7.60
CA MET A 220 -7.53 2.09 -7.99
C MET A 220 -8.73 3.00 -7.71
N ASP A 221 -9.83 2.50 -7.13
CA ASP A 221 -10.99 3.28 -6.71
C ASP A 221 -10.66 4.03 -5.40
N ILE A 222 -9.89 5.09 -5.52
CA ILE A 222 -9.33 5.85 -4.40
C ILE A 222 -9.58 7.34 -4.62
N LEU A 223 -10.10 8.02 -3.61
CA LEU A 223 -10.25 9.48 -3.60
C LEU A 223 -9.15 10.18 -2.77
N VAL A 224 -8.58 9.49 -1.76
CA VAL A 224 -7.49 10.03 -0.95
C VAL A 224 -6.29 9.09 -1.02
N SER A 225 -5.25 9.54 -1.70
CA SER A 225 -4.04 8.76 -1.95
C SER A 225 -3.09 8.80 -0.76
N SER A 226 -2.93 7.67 -0.08
CA SER A 226 -2.20 7.55 1.18
C SER A 226 -0.68 7.80 1.10
N ASN A 227 -0.09 7.80 -0.10
CA ASN A 227 1.35 8.05 -0.27
C ASN A 227 1.68 9.37 -0.98
N LEU A 228 0.66 10.17 -1.35
CA LEU A 228 0.91 11.45 -2.00
C LEU A 228 1.70 12.41 -1.10
N GLU A 229 1.42 12.40 0.19
CA GLU A 229 2.15 13.26 1.15
C GLU A 229 3.67 13.02 1.15
N ARG A 230 4.12 11.79 0.84
CA ARG A 230 5.54 11.48 0.70
C ARG A 230 6.17 12.16 -0.52
N LEU A 231 5.42 12.26 -1.62
CA LEU A 231 5.86 13.06 -2.77
C LEU A 231 5.91 14.54 -2.40
N LEU A 232 4.86 15.04 -1.75
CA LEU A 232 4.80 16.45 -1.31
C LEU A 232 5.98 16.79 -0.39
N TYR A 233 6.30 15.91 0.56
CA TYR A 233 7.47 16.06 1.43
C TYR A 233 8.76 16.15 0.63
N SER A 234 8.96 15.25 -0.34
CA SER A 234 10.17 15.26 -1.17
C SER A 234 10.28 16.51 -2.06
N ILE A 235 9.18 17.01 -2.65
CA ILE A 235 9.22 18.19 -3.53
C ILE A 235 9.25 19.52 -2.78
N THR A 236 8.95 19.52 -1.48
CA THR A 236 9.09 20.69 -0.60
C THR A 236 10.46 20.73 0.10
N GLU A 237 11.43 19.93 -0.35
CA GLU A 237 12.76 19.84 0.25
C GLU A 237 12.69 19.50 1.75
N ASP A 238 11.86 18.49 2.08
CA ASP A 238 11.65 17.94 3.42
C ASP A 238 10.97 18.90 4.42
N ASP A 239 10.19 19.87 3.94
CA ASP A 239 9.42 20.79 4.79
C ASP A 239 8.17 20.08 5.39
N ALA A 240 8.36 19.43 6.53
CA ALA A 240 7.30 18.70 7.23
C ALA A 240 6.18 19.63 7.72
N ALA A 241 6.48 20.87 8.09
CA ALA A 241 5.48 21.81 8.60
C ALA A 241 4.49 22.21 7.49
N LYS A 242 5.02 22.51 6.31
CA LYS A 242 4.22 22.85 5.12
C LYS A 242 3.35 21.67 4.66
N VAL A 243 3.91 20.46 4.64
CA VAL A 243 3.15 19.27 4.27
C VAL A 243 2.04 19.00 5.30
N SER A 244 2.33 19.13 6.60
CA SER A 244 1.33 18.97 7.67
C SER A 244 0.17 19.98 7.51
N GLU A 245 0.48 21.24 7.20
CA GLU A 245 -0.53 22.26 6.93
C GLU A 245 -1.45 21.84 5.76
N TRP A 246 -0.87 21.42 4.63
CA TRP A 246 -1.65 20.98 3.47
C TRP A 246 -2.52 19.75 3.76
N MET A 247 -1.99 18.78 4.52
CA MET A 247 -2.76 17.59 4.89
C MET A 247 -3.91 17.92 5.86
N GLN A 248 -3.72 18.91 6.76
CA GLN A 248 -4.80 19.43 7.60
C GLN A 248 -5.89 20.12 6.77
N GLN A 249 -5.51 20.96 5.80
CA GLN A 249 -6.46 21.59 4.87
C GLN A 249 -7.24 20.56 4.06
N LEU A 250 -6.61 19.46 3.66
CA LEU A 250 -7.27 18.37 2.94
C LEU A 250 -8.32 17.65 3.81
N THR A 251 -8.13 17.60 5.13
CA THR A 251 -9.03 16.90 6.06
C THR A 251 -10.12 17.78 6.66
N ALA A 252 -9.97 19.11 6.58
CA ALA A 252 -10.98 20.08 7.00
C ALA A 252 -12.13 20.17 5.99
#